data_682c5feeebfd929ef12d621385d7f0fd
#
_entry.id   682c5feeebfd929ef12d621385d7f0fd
#
_cell.length_a   1.000
_cell.length_b   1.000
_cell.length_c   1.000
_cell.angle_alpha   90.00
_cell.angle_beta   90.00
_cell.angle_gamma   90.00
#
_symmetry.space_group_name_H-M   'P 1'
#
loop_
_entity.id
_entity.type
_entity.pdbx_description
1 polymer ?
#
loop_
_entity_poly.entity_id
_entity_poly.type
_entity_poly.pdbx_seq_one_letter_code
_entity_poly.pdbx_strand_id
1 'polypeptide(L)'
;TFDVAGFEYTTRLWATVLEVSILMAQFPSKEVAQLSYDYRTTGLGFANLGSMLMVSGIAYDSEEARGIAGAITAIMTGVAYKTSAEMAAFLGASKSKYCES
;
A
#
# COMPACT_ATOMS: atom_id res chain seq x y z
N THR A 1 -9.78 -17.95 -10.61
CA THR A 1 -10.26 -17.09 -9.52
C THR A 1 -9.14 -16.26 -8.92
N PHE A 2 -9.45 -15.04 -8.59
CA PHE A 2 -8.47 -14.12 -8.00
C PHE A 2 -8.13 -14.56 -6.57
N ASP A 3 -6.83 -14.65 -6.27
CA ASP A 3 -6.36 -15.08 -4.95
C ASP A 3 -6.36 -13.86 -3.99
N VAL A 4 -7.48 -13.62 -3.35
CA VAL A 4 -7.67 -12.51 -2.43
C VAL A 4 -6.72 -12.63 -1.22
N ALA A 5 -6.64 -13.82 -0.65
CA ALA A 5 -5.80 -14.05 0.53
C ALA A 5 -4.32 -13.81 0.22
N GLY A 6 -3.85 -14.28 -0.93
CA GLY A 6 -2.46 -14.04 -1.37
C GLY A 6 -2.22 -12.57 -1.66
N PHE A 7 -3.18 -11.89 -2.26
CA PHE A 7 -3.07 -10.46 -2.53
C PHE A 7 -3.00 -9.64 -1.23
N GLU A 8 -3.84 -9.96 -0.26
CA GLU A 8 -3.83 -9.31 1.06
C GLU A 8 -2.49 -9.53 1.77
N TYR A 9 -1.99 -10.77 1.76
CA TYR A 9 -0.70 -11.12 2.37
C TYR A 9 0.43 -10.33 1.71
N THR A 10 0.47 -10.29 0.39
CA THR A 10 1.51 -9.58 -0.35
C THR A 10 1.45 -8.08 -0.09
N THR A 11 0.24 -7.51 -0.05
CA THR A 11 0.05 -6.09 0.28
C THR A 11 0.56 -5.78 1.67
N ARG A 12 0.23 -6.62 2.65
CA ARG A 12 0.69 -6.48 4.03
C ARG A 12 2.21 -6.54 4.11
N LEU A 13 2.81 -7.49 3.41
CA LEU A 13 4.26 -7.66 3.37
C LEU A 13 4.95 -6.42 2.82
N TRP A 14 4.49 -5.91 1.67
CA TRP A 14 5.09 -4.74 1.05
C TRP A 14 4.83 -3.45 1.82
N ALA A 15 3.68 -3.31 2.46
CA ALA A 15 3.41 -2.17 3.34
C ALA A 15 4.39 -2.17 4.51
N THR A 16 4.64 -3.34 5.09
CA THR A 16 5.62 -3.50 6.17
C THR A 16 7.02 -3.14 5.70
N VAL A 17 7.42 -3.61 4.52
CA VAL A 17 8.72 -3.30 3.92
C VAL A 17 8.89 -1.80 3.72
N LEU A 18 7.86 -1.12 3.23
CA LEU A 18 7.91 0.33 3.01
C LEU A 18 8.09 1.10 4.31
N GLU A 19 7.36 0.72 5.35
CA GLU A 19 7.49 1.37 6.67
C GLU A 19 8.87 1.17 7.26
N VAL A 20 9.40 -0.06 7.18
CA VAL A 20 10.75 -0.37 7.68
C VAL A 20 11.80 0.36 6.86
N SER A 21 11.61 0.48 5.54
CA SER A 21 12.58 1.14 4.68
C SER A 21 12.75 2.62 5.01
N ILE A 22 11.68 3.29 5.44
CA ILE A 22 11.77 4.70 5.87
C ILE A 22 12.67 4.82 7.10
N LEU A 23 12.59 3.89 8.03
CA LEU A 23 13.41 3.89 9.24
C LEU A 23 14.87 3.60 8.94
N MET A 24 15.17 2.83 7.91
CA MET A 24 16.50 2.36 7.57
C MET A 24 17.14 3.10 6.41
N ALA A 25 16.37 3.88 5.67
CA ALA A 25 16.85 4.54 4.46
C ALA A 25 17.83 5.66 4.78
N GLN A 26 18.78 5.87 3.86
CA GLN A 26 19.68 7.01 3.88
C GLN A 26 19.15 8.07 2.91
N PHE A 27 19.10 9.28 3.36
CA PHE A 27 18.55 10.38 2.57
C PHE A 27 19.64 11.39 2.24
N PRO A 28 19.51 12.13 1.13
CA PRO A 28 20.55 13.08 0.69
C PRO A 28 20.73 14.26 1.62
N SER A 29 19.76 14.59 2.44
CA SER A 29 19.90 15.70 3.39
C SER A 29 19.24 15.36 4.72
N LYS A 30 19.66 16.05 5.76
CA LYS A 30 19.09 15.91 7.09
C LYS A 30 17.61 16.34 7.12
N GLU A 31 17.27 17.36 6.35
CA GLU A 31 15.90 17.86 6.26
C GLU A 31 14.97 16.83 5.62
N VAL A 32 15.42 16.20 4.53
CA VAL A 32 14.65 15.14 3.85
C VAL A 32 14.46 13.95 4.79
N ALA A 33 15.51 13.58 5.52
CA ALA A 33 15.42 12.48 6.47
C ALA A 33 14.40 12.77 7.57
N GLN A 34 14.42 14.00 8.10
CA GLN A 34 13.49 14.40 9.15
C GLN A 34 12.05 14.41 8.66
N LEU A 35 11.79 14.97 7.49
CA LEU A 35 10.44 15.00 6.92
C LEU A 35 9.94 13.60 6.58
N SER A 36 10.80 12.75 6.05
CA SER A 36 10.43 11.37 5.75
C SER A 36 10.07 10.59 7.01
N TYR A 37 10.81 10.78 8.08
CA TYR A 37 10.52 10.16 9.36
C TYR A 37 9.21 10.68 9.96
N ASP A 38 8.98 11.98 9.92
CA ASP A 38 7.80 12.62 10.50
C ASP A 38 6.51 12.23 9.76
N TYR A 39 6.54 12.24 8.43
CA TYR A 39 5.35 12.02 7.63
C TYR A 39 5.18 10.56 7.19
N ARG A 40 6.27 9.82 7.01
CA ARG A 40 6.27 8.40 6.65
C ARG A 40 5.42 8.11 5.42
N THR A 41 5.63 8.88 4.37
CA THR A 41 4.89 8.75 3.13
C THR A 41 5.27 7.46 2.41
N THR A 42 4.29 6.61 2.11
CA THR A 42 4.51 5.36 1.37
C THR A 42 3.64 5.33 0.13
N GLY A 43 4.13 4.63 -0.89
CA GLY A 43 3.38 4.42 -2.11
C GLY A 43 3.39 2.95 -2.50
N LEU A 44 2.23 2.41 -2.84
CA LEU A 44 2.08 1.02 -3.20
C LEU A 44 1.07 0.91 -4.35
N GLY A 45 1.40 0.10 -5.33
CA GLY A 45 0.54 -0.11 -6.48
C GLY A 45 0.57 -1.55 -6.97
N PHE A 46 -0.22 -1.84 -7.98
CA PHE A 46 -0.26 -3.14 -8.61
C PHE A 46 -0.14 -3.01 -10.13
N ALA A 47 0.20 -4.12 -10.78
CA ALA A 47 0.38 -4.18 -12.22
C ALA A 47 -0.34 -5.41 -12.80
N ASN A 48 -0.41 -5.45 -14.12
CA ASN A 48 -0.96 -6.57 -14.88
C ASN A 48 -2.48 -6.75 -14.78
N LEU A 49 -3.19 -5.70 -14.38
CA LEU A 49 -4.67 -5.74 -14.35
C LEU A 49 -5.24 -6.07 -15.73
N GLY A 50 -4.75 -5.40 -16.77
CA GLY A 50 -5.21 -5.62 -18.14
C GLY A 50 -5.00 -7.07 -18.59
N SER A 51 -3.81 -7.62 -18.31
CA SER A 51 -3.49 -9.01 -18.66
C SER A 51 -4.41 -10.00 -17.94
N MET A 52 -4.67 -9.76 -16.66
CA MET A 52 -5.58 -10.59 -15.88
C MET A 52 -7.00 -10.57 -16.46
N LEU A 53 -7.48 -9.38 -16.82
CA LEU A 53 -8.81 -9.22 -17.41
C LEU A 53 -8.91 -9.95 -18.75
N MET A 54 -7.89 -9.85 -19.58
CA MET A 54 -7.83 -10.54 -20.88
C MET A 54 -7.88 -12.06 -20.71
N VAL A 55 -7.10 -12.60 -19.79
CA VAL A 55 -7.08 -14.04 -19.50
C VAL A 55 -8.43 -14.51 -18.98
N SER A 56 -9.11 -13.66 -18.20
CA SER A 56 -10.42 -13.96 -17.64
C SER A 56 -11.57 -13.72 -18.64
N GLY A 57 -11.28 -13.20 -19.81
CA GLY A 57 -12.31 -12.94 -20.82
C GLY A 57 -13.16 -11.71 -20.54
N ILE A 58 -12.63 -10.76 -19.78
CA ILE A 58 -13.35 -9.53 -19.39
C ILE A 58 -12.78 -8.37 -20.18
N ALA A 59 -13.65 -7.58 -20.83
CA ALA A 59 -13.23 -6.42 -21.57
C ALA A 59 -12.68 -5.35 -20.63
N TYR A 60 -11.52 -4.79 -20.97
CA TYR A 60 -10.90 -3.74 -20.16
C TYR A 60 -11.82 -2.54 -19.96
N ASP A 61 -12.48 -2.12 -21.03
CA ASP A 61 -13.47 -1.01 -20.96
C ASP A 61 -14.87 -1.56 -20.73
N SER A 62 -15.13 -2.05 -19.54
CA SER A 62 -16.43 -2.58 -19.13
C SER A 62 -16.69 -2.23 -17.68
N GLU A 63 -17.96 -2.22 -17.29
CA GLU A 63 -18.33 -1.95 -15.90
C GLU A 63 -17.83 -3.05 -14.98
N GLU A 64 -17.82 -4.28 -15.45
CA GLU A 64 -17.26 -5.41 -14.69
C GLU A 64 -15.78 -5.20 -14.39
N ALA A 65 -15.00 -4.76 -15.39
CA ALA A 65 -13.59 -4.46 -15.21
C ALA A 65 -13.37 -3.31 -14.23
N ARG A 66 -14.18 -2.28 -14.32
CA ARG A 66 -14.12 -1.14 -13.39
C ARG A 66 -14.42 -1.56 -11.96
N GLY A 67 -15.43 -2.42 -11.79
CA GLY A 67 -15.78 -2.98 -10.48
C GLY A 67 -14.65 -3.80 -9.88
N ILE A 68 -14.00 -4.63 -10.70
CA ILE A 68 -12.87 -5.45 -10.27
C ILE A 68 -11.69 -4.56 -9.86
N ALA A 69 -11.37 -3.55 -10.69
CA ALA A 69 -10.29 -2.61 -10.39
C ALA A 69 -10.54 -1.85 -9.09
N GLY A 70 -11.78 -1.40 -8.88
CA GLY A 70 -12.17 -0.73 -7.65
C GLY A 70 -12.06 -1.64 -6.44
N ALA A 71 -12.49 -2.89 -6.56
CA ALA A 71 -12.41 -3.87 -5.48
C ALA A 71 -10.97 -4.18 -5.10
N ILE A 72 -10.09 -4.40 -6.09
CA ILE A 72 -8.67 -4.68 -5.85
C ILE A 72 -8.01 -3.47 -5.17
N THR A 73 -8.29 -2.27 -5.65
CA THR A 73 -7.76 -1.03 -5.07
C THR A 73 -8.24 -0.85 -3.63
N ALA A 74 -9.51 -1.13 -3.36
CA ALA A 74 -10.07 -1.05 -2.01
C ALA A 74 -9.38 -2.02 -1.05
N ILE A 75 -9.14 -3.26 -1.49
CA ILE A 75 -8.44 -4.26 -0.69
C ILE A 75 -7.02 -3.79 -0.38
N MET A 76 -6.28 -3.35 -1.41
CA MET A 76 -4.90 -2.91 -1.23
C MET A 76 -4.81 -1.72 -0.30
N THR A 77 -5.66 -0.71 -0.50
CA THR A 77 -5.68 0.49 0.34
C THR A 77 -6.04 0.14 1.78
N GLY A 78 -7.09 -0.66 1.99
CA GLY A 78 -7.52 -1.06 3.31
C GLY A 78 -6.47 -1.86 4.06
N VAL A 79 -5.85 -2.83 3.40
CA VAL A 79 -4.79 -3.65 4.01
C VAL A 79 -3.55 -2.81 4.31
N ALA A 80 -3.18 -1.90 3.40
CA ALA A 80 -2.03 -1.02 3.61
C ALA A 80 -2.22 -0.12 4.83
N TYR A 81 -3.37 0.52 4.95
CA TYR A 81 -3.67 1.37 6.11
C TYR A 81 -3.77 0.56 7.39
N LYS A 82 -4.40 -0.61 7.34
CA LYS A 82 -4.50 -1.50 8.49
C LYS A 82 -3.11 -1.93 8.98
N THR A 83 -2.24 -2.32 8.06
CA THR A 83 -0.87 -2.74 8.38
C THR A 83 -0.08 -1.59 8.98
N SER A 84 -0.20 -0.40 8.41
CA SER A 84 0.46 0.80 8.93
C SER A 84 0.00 1.11 10.36
N ALA A 85 -1.31 1.01 10.63
CA ALA A 85 -1.87 1.23 11.95
C ALA A 85 -1.39 0.17 12.96
N GLU A 86 -1.33 -1.09 12.54
CA GLU A 86 -0.82 -2.17 13.40
C GLU A 86 0.66 -1.96 13.73
N MET A 87 1.46 -1.56 12.76
CA MET A 87 2.87 -1.25 13.00
C MET A 87 3.03 -0.07 13.94
N ALA A 88 2.21 0.95 13.78
CA ALA A 88 2.21 2.11 14.67
C ALA A 88 1.92 1.71 16.11
N ALA A 89 0.91 0.86 16.31
CA ALA A 89 0.57 0.35 17.63
C ALA A 89 1.69 -0.50 18.23
N PHE A 90 2.31 -1.35 17.40
CA PHE A 90 3.37 -2.24 17.83
C PHE A 90 4.65 -1.49 18.18
N LEU A 91 5.06 -0.54 17.33
CA LEU A 91 6.28 0.24 17.52
C LEU A 91 6.10 1.40 18.52
N GLY A 92 4.88 1.62 18.95
CA GLY A 92 4.60 2.53 20.06
C GLY A 92 4.62 4.00 19.72
N ALA A 93 4.64 4.41 18.48
CA ALA A 93 4.68 5.83 18.28
C ALA A 93 4.67 6.32 16.88
N SER A 94 3.75 5.97 16.11
CA SER A 94 3.68 6.78 14.92
C SER A 94 2.94 8.07 15.21
N LYS A 95 3.69 9.01 15.61
CA LYS A 95 3.19 10.38 15.55
C LYS A 95 3.62 10.96 14.21
N SER A 96 3.04 10.42 13.17
CA SER A 96 3.11 11.10 11.89
C SER A 96 2.48 12.49 12.08
N LYS A 97 3.10 13.50 11.55
CA LYS A 97 2.56 14.85 11.58
C LYS A 97 1.21 14.96 10.88
N TYR A 98 0.87 14.00 10.04
CA TYR A 98 -0.48 13.94 9.48
C TYR A 98 -1.55 13.76 10.54
N CYS A 99 -1.23 13.06 11.62
CA CYS A 99 -2.17 12.86 12.73
C CYS A 99 -2.32 14.12 13.60
N GLU A 100 -1.37 15.03 13.55
CA GLU A 100 -1.38 16.25 14.33
C GLU A 100 -2.09 17.42 13.62
N SER A 101 -2.28 17.28 12.32
CA SER A 101 -2.99 18.28 11.51
C SER A 101 -4.48 17.91 11.28
#